data_44195c266dbad094d6c244a8b9856fea
#
_entry.id   44195c266dbad094d6c244a8b9856fea
#
_cell.length_a   1.000
_cell.length_b   1.000
_cell.length_c   1.000
_cell.angle_alpha   90.00
_cell.angle_beta   90.00
_cell.angle_gamma   90.00
#
_symmetry.space_group_name_H-M   'P 1'
#
loop_
_entity.id
_entity.type
_entity.pdbx_description
1 polymer ?
#
loop_
_entity_poly.entity_id
_entity_poly.type
_entity_poly.pdbx_seq_one_letter_code
_entity_poly.pdbx_strand_id
1 'polypeptide(L)'
;MNTAPVYRAAVRVICAMLVGTVLAAMVNVARGEVSVYPAPDAEVLSTDYTVRANGKKVDVYTARTLDPPFADGRWDHGGPYSFANFDMSGQVTVRITSPRSLHGTIIRPLSDGVEPKIEDEHTITIRLDQPRKLSIEPDGKQGPLLLFANPMEENVPQPDDESVLYYGPGIHKPGRIEIGAGQTLYLAGGAVVKAGVVARGDNIQIRGRGILDGSDWEWRKGPTPTVMGLRGNNIEVSGITIRGASHWTIVPRHCRDVTVRNVKICNSRVQNDDGINPCNSQDVLITDCFIRGDDDCIAMKGLKYMEGKNNNIERITVENCTLWCDRARIFLLGHESRAEFMRRVTLRNLDIIHFTMTPFLFEPGEDMRLEQVTVENVRIWGEGQRECIRLRPVVNQYMRKKVPGHIGDIRFENVTLTGRPGDYPVQLIGADEDHRVKDVTFADVSIRGKSLGKNSENVRIGEHVEGVEFKDGNP
;
A
#
# COMPACT_ATOMS: atom_id res chain seq x y z
N MET A 1 -58.56 -82.48 -15.88
CA MET A 1 -57.74 -83.09 -14.78
C MET A 1 -57.01 -81.95 -14.11
N ASN A 2 -57.22 -81.75 -12.81
CA ASN A 2 -56.53 -80.94 -11.82
C ASN A 2 -56.37 -79.44 -12.08
N THR A 3 -57.19 -78.63 -11.59
CA THR A 3 -57.40 -77.98 -10.27
C THR A 3 -56.13 -77.40 -9.65
N ALA A 4 -56.02 -76.11 -9.58
CA ALA A 4 -55.19 -75.38 -8.63
C ALA A 4 -55.93 -74.12 -8.09
N PRO A 5 -55.90 -73.86 -6.80
CA PRO A 5 -56.68 -72.79 -6.19
C PRO A 5 -55.94 -71.45 -6.18
N VAL A 6 -56.75 -70.40 -6.29
CA VAL A 6 -56.37 -69.01 -6.19
C VAL A 6 -56.21 -68.64 -4.73
N TYR A 7 -55.04 -68.09 -4.35
CA TYR A 7 -54.87 -67.36 -3.05
C TYR A 7 -54.76 -65.85 -3.35
N ARG A 8 -55.78 -65.11 -2.90
CA ARG A 8 -55.71 -63.67 -2.76
C ARG A 8 -54.91 -63.29 -1.52
N ALA A 9 -53.82 -62.65 -1.68
CA ALA A 9 -53.10 -61.96 -0.62
C ALA A 9 -53.43 -60.44 -0.68
N ALA A 10 -54.05 -59.96 0.39
CA ALA A 10 -54.33 -58.55 0.56
C ALA A 10 -53.01 -57.78 0.87
N VAL A 11 -52.66 -56.87 0.00
CA VAL A 11 -51.54 -55.95 0.27
C VAL A 11 -52.08 -54.79 1.10
N ARG A 12 -51.72 -54.72 2.36
CA ARG A 12 -51.88 -53.53 3.21
C ARG A 12 -50.76 -52.55 2.86
N VAL A 13 -51.16 -51.41 2.26
CA VAL A 13 -50.25 -50.25 2.05
C VAL A 13 -50.11 -49.54 3.41
N ILE A 14 -48.91 -49.64 4.01
CA ILE A 14 -48.52 -48.83 5.15
C ILE A 14 -47.84 -47.61 4.55
N CYS A 15 -48.55 -46.46 4.58
CA CYS A 15 -47.94 -45.16 4.35
C CYS A 15 -47.06 -44.80 5.56
N ALA A 16 -45.77 -45.01 5.47
CA ALA A 16 -44.81 -44.43 6.39
C ALA A 16 -44.55 -42.98 5.99
N MET A 17 -45.08 -42.02 6.74
CA MET A 17 -44.69 -40.61 6.67
C MET A 17 -43.26 -40.50 7.22
N LEU A 18 -42.29 -40.39 6.33
CA LEU A 18 -40.95 -39.91 6.67
C LEU A 18 -41.05 -38.40 6.90
N VAL A 19 -41.16 -37.98 8.13
CA VAL A 19 -40.91 -36.59 8.55
C VAL A 19 -39.39 -36.40 8.49
N GLY A 20 -38.91 -35.86 7.35
CA GLY A 20 -37.54 -35.43 7.19
C GLY A 20 -37.30 -34.19 8.04
N THR A 21 -36.75 -34.37 9.21
CA THR A 21 -36.13 -33.30 10.01
C THR A 21 -34.88 -32.84 9.24
N VAL A 22 -35.03 -31.77 8.50
CA VAL A 22 -33.87 -31.00 7.99
C VAL A 22 -33.24 -30.35 9.22
N LEU A 23 -32.22 -31.00 9.81
CA LEU A 23 -31.29 -30.32 10.70
C LEU A 23 -30.56 -29.28 9.86
N ALA A 24 -31.00 -28.03 9.89
CA ALA A 24 -30.19 -26.90 9.49
C ALA A 24 -28.98 -26.87 10.47
N ALA A 25 -27.87 -27.41 10.05
CA ALA A 25 -26.61 -27.22 10.74
C ALA A 25 -26.35 -25.70 10.72
N MET A 26 -26.73 -25.02 11.80
CA MET A 26 -26.19 -23.68 12.06
C MET A 26 -24.69 -23.88 12.23
N VAL A 27 -23.95 -23.58 11.16
CA VAL A 27 -22.51 -23.38 11.25
C VAL A 27 -22.34 -22.21 12.20
N ASN A 28 -22.07 -22.51 13.43
CA ASN A 28 -21.70 -21.52 14.44
C ASN A 28 -20.30 -21.03 14.01
N VAL A 29 -20.26 -20.05 13.11
CA VAL A 29 -19.00 -19.38 12.74
C VAL A 29 -18.52 -18.74 14.02
N ALA A 30 -17.49 -19.32 14.61
CA ALA A 30 -16.90 -18.81 15.83
C ALA A 30 -16.58 -17.31 15.61
N ARG A 31 -17.10 -16.48 16.51
CA ARG A 31 -16.84 -15.04 16.48
C ARG A 31 -15.36 -14.81 16.59
N GLY A 32 -14.77 -14.09 15.60
CA GLY A 32 -13.34 -13.84 15.55
C GLY A 32 -12.85 -13.06 16.78
N GLU A 33 -11.59 -13.24 17.07
CA GLU A 33 -10.91 -12.52 18.14
C GLU A 33 -10.52 -11.10 17.69
N VAL A 34 -10.53 -10.15 18.63
CA VAL A 34 -10.13 -8.75 18.38
C VAL A 34 -9.24 -8.28 19.52
N SER A 35 -8.07 -7.77 19.21
CA SER A 35 -7.21 -7.00 20.12
C SER A 35 -7.27 -5.52 19.77
N VAL A 36 -7.53 -4.67 20.76
CA VAL A 36 -7.59 -3.22 20.62
C VAL A 36 -6.48 -2.58 21.46
N TYR A 37 -6.00 -1.44 21.00
CA TYR A 37 -4.90 -0.72 21.60
C TYR A 37 -5.37 0.68 21.99
N PRO A 38 -5.72 0.92 23.25
CA PRO A 38 -6.18 2.22 23.69
C PRO A 38 -5.16 3.31 23.41
N ALA A 39 -5.64 4.43 22.91
CA ALA A 39 -4.81 5.61 22.69
C ALA A 39 -4.38 6.21 24.04
N PRO A 40 -3.20 6.87 24.10
CA PRO A 40 -2.80 7.62 25.30
C PRO A 40 -3.78 8.76 25.60
N ASP A 41 -4.04 9.03 26.89
CA ASP A 41 -5.01 10.05 27.33
C ASP A 41 -4.75 11.44 26.76
N ALA A 42 -3.48 11.79 26.49
CA ALA A 42 -3.10 13.10 25.92
C ALA A 42 -3.11 13.11 24.38
N GLU A 43 -3.48 12.03 23.72
CA GLU A 43 -3.58 11.99 22.25
C GLU A 43 -4.90 12.62 21.78
N VAL A 44 -4.83 13.45 20.74
CA VAL A 44 -6.01 14.07 20.14
C VAL A 44 -6.66 13.09 19.17
N LEU A 45 -7.81 12.56 19.55
CA LEU A 45 -8.57 11.62 18.74
C LEU A 45 -9.49 12.34 17.76
N SER A 46 -9.83 11.63 16.68
CA SER A 46 -10.84 12.10 15.72
C SER A 46 -12.23 12.10 16.34
N THR A 47 -13.00 13.12 16.02
CA THR A 47 -14.44 13.21 16.31
C THR A 47 -15.32 12.85 15.10
N ASP A 48 -14.69 12.58 13.94
CA ASP A 48 -15.42 12.32 12.69
C ASP A 48 -16.01 10.91 12.64
N TYR A 49 -15.41 9.98 13.39
CA TYR A 49 -15.86 8.59 13.39
C TYR A 49 -15.77 7.95 14.76
N THR A 50 -16.70 7.02 15.00
CA THR A 50 -16.60 6.04 16.09
C THR A 50 -16.54 4.65 15.49
N VAL A 51 -15.59 3.84 15.94
CA VAL A 51 -15.35 2.48 15.44
C VAL A 51 -15.52 1.45 16.57
N ARG A 52 -16.22 0.37 16.29
CA ARG A 52 -16.31 -0.79 17.18
C ARG A 52 -16.08 -2.08 16.40
N ALA A 53 -15.10 -2.87 16.82
CA ALA A 53 -14.82 -4.19 16.26
C ALA A 53 -15.32 -5.29 17.22
N ASN A 54 -16.26 -6.12 16.78
CA ASN A 54 -16.97 -7.07 17.64
C ASN A 54 -17.49 -6.46 18.94
N GLY A 55 -17.92 -5.18 18.92
CA GLY A 55 -18.41 -4.43 20.07
C GLY A 55 -17.33 -3.75 20.91
N LYS A 56 -16.05 -4.10 20.79
CA LYS A 56 -14.94 -3.41 21.46
C LYS A 56 -14.71 -2.06 20.79
N LYS A 57 -14.54 -1.00 21.57
CA LYS A 57 -14.19 0.34 21.07
C LYS A 57 -12.78 0.31 20.49
N VAL A 58 -12.63 0.86 19.29
CA VAL A 58 -11.33 1.12 18.64
C VAL A 58 -11.14 2.62 18.60
N ASP A 59 -10.05 3.11 19.16
CA ASP A 59 -9.76 4.54 19.13
C ASP A 59 -9.37 5.00 17.74
N VAL A 60 -9.87 6.18 17.35
CA VAL A 60 -9.72 6.75 16.02
C VAL A 60 -8.80 7.96 16.09
N TYR A 61 -7.68 7.86 15.44
CA TYR A 61 -6.66 8.91 15.37
C TYR A 61 -6.93 9.87 14.22
N THR A 62 -6.30 11.04 14.26
CA THR A 62 -6.31 12.00 13.15
C THR A 62 -4.97 12.05 12.43
N ALA A 63 -5.03 12.34 11.13
CA ALA A 63 -3.86 12.72 10.34
C ALA A 63 -4.16 14.03 9.60
N ARG A 64 -3.19 14.96 9.59
CA ARG A 64 -3.31 16.23 8.92
C ARG A 64 -2.86 16.12 7.47
N THR A 65 -3.36 17.02 6.64
CA THR A 65 -2.90 17.25 5.26
C THR A 65 -2.51 18.71 5.10
N LEU A 66 -1.61 19.00 4.20
CA LEU A 66 -1.25 20.36 3.76
C LEU A 66 -0.93 21.33 4.91
N ASP A 67 -0.02 20.95 5.78
CA ASP A 67 0.54 21.87 6.76
C ASP A 67 1.30 23.03 6.06
N PRO A 68 1.43 24.21 6.68
CA PRO A 68 2.25 25.29 6.14
C PRO A 68 3.67 24.82 5.78
N PRO A 69 4.26 25.28 4.66
CA PRO A 69 3.76 26.35 3.77
C PRO A 69 2.82 25.87 2.65
N PHE A 70 2.26 24.66 2.72
CA PHE A 70 1.52 24.00 1.65
C PHE A 70 0.00 24.07 1.80
N ALA A 71 -0.51 24.80 2.77
CA ALA A 71 -1.95 24.88 3.08
C ALA A 71 -2.83 25.39 1.93
N ASP A 72 -2.26 26.08 0.94
CA ASP A 72 -2.88 26.59 -0.29
C ASP A 72 -2.57 25.71 -1.52
N GLY A 73 -2.24 24.45 -1.29
CA GLY A 73 -1.82 23.49 -2.33
C GLY A 73 -2.80 23.40 -3.51
N ARG A 74 -2.24 23.19 -4.71
CA ARG A 74 -3.01 23.11 -5.97
C ARG A 74 -3.86 21.85 -6.10
N TRP A 75 -3.54 20.83 -5.31
CA TRP A 75 -4.09 19.49 -5.45
C TRP A 75 -5.11 19.21 -4.36
N ASP A 76 -6.14 18.47 -4.72
CA ASP A 76 -7.15 18.04 -3.75
C ASP A 76 -6.62 16.87 -2.91
N HIS A 77 -6.29 17.17 -1.67
CA HIS A 77 -5.84 16.20 -0.66
C HIS A 77 -6.99 15.68 0.22
N GLY A 78 -8.22 16.11 -0.02
CA GLY A 78 -9.38 15.65 0.74
C GLY A 78 -9.44 16.11 2.19
N GLY A 79 -8.59 17.06 2.60
CA GLY A 79 -8.53 17.57 3.98
C GLY A 79 -8.00 16.55 5.00
N PRO A 80 -8.01 16.89 6.30
CA PRO A 80 -7.64 15.97 7.37
C PRO A 80 -8.47 14.70 7.33
N TYR A 81 -7.88 13.59 7.75
CA TYR A 81 -8.51 12.28 7.71
C TYR A 81 -8.29 11.49 9.00
N SER A 82 -9.04 10.43 9.15
CA SER A 82 -9.03 9.57 10.33
C SER A 82 -8.39 8.22 10.05
N PHE A 83 -7.80 7.58 11.06
CA PHE A 83 -7.39 6.19 10.94
C PHE A 83 -7.60 5.43 12.26
N ALA A 84 -7.89 4.14 12.14
CA ALA A 84 -8.12 3.24 13.26
C ALA A 84 -7.34 1.93 13.04
N ASN A 85 -6.81 1.35 14.13
CA ASN A 85 -5.93 0.19 14.08
C ASN A 85 -6.32 -0.82 15.16
N PHE A 86 -6.50 -2.08 14.78
CA PHE A 86 -6.74 -3.21 15.69
C PHE A 86 -6.24 -4.51 15.06
N ASP A 87 -6.05 -5.55 15.87
CA ASP A 87 -5.71 -6.87 15.36
C ASP A 87 -6.92 -7.79 15.40
N MET A 88 -6.98 -8.74 14.47
CA MET A 88 -8.08 -9.71 14.37
C MET A 88 -7.64 -11.09 13.92
N SER A 89 -8.42 -12.08 14.30
CA SER A 89 -8.45 -13.41 13.70
C SER A 89 -9.90 -13.86 13.50
N GLY A 90 -10.15 -14.69 12.51
CA GLY A 90 -11.50 -15.14 12.18
C GLY A 90 -12.44 -14.01 11.75
N GLN A 91 -13.75 -14.22 11.85
CA GLN A 91 -14.73 -13.26 11.36
C GLN A 91 -15.02 -12.15 12.37
N VAL A 92 -14.88 -10.89 11.93
CA VAL A 92 -15.10 -9.68 12.75
C VAL A 92 -16.14 -8.78 12.08
N THR A 93 -17.06 -8.28 12.90
CA THR A 93 -18.02 -7.25 12.50
C THR A 93 -17.53 -5.90 13.01
N VAL A 94 -17.37 -4.94 12.09
CA VAL A 94 -16.96 -3.58 12.43
C VAL A 94 -18.14 -2.65 12.22
N ARG A 95 -18.54 -1.95 13.27
CA ARG A 95 -19.57 -0.91 13.23
C ARG A 95 -18.91 0.46 13.25
N ILE A 96 -19.27 1.29 12.29
CA ILE A 96 -18.73 2.63 12.10
C ILE A 96 -19.86 3.63 12.15
N THR A 97 -19.71 4.65 12.98
CA THR A 97 -20.66 5.78 13.04
C THR A 97 -19.93 7.10 12.75
N SER A 98 -20.63 8.06 12.17
CA SER A 98 -20.13 9.40 11.85
C SER A 98 -21.21 10.45 12.04
N PRO A 99 -20.87 11.68 12.47
CA PRO A 99 -21.83 12.80 12.44
C PRO A 99 -22.21 13.20 11.00
N ARG A 100 -21.41 12.82 9.99
CA ARG A 100 -21.74 13.01 8.57
C ARG A 100 -22.57 11.84 8.07
N SER A 101 -23.34 12.04 7.00
CA SER A 101 -24.05 10.96 6.33
C SER A 101 -23.06 9.92 5.80
N LEU A 102 -23.36 8.65 6.03
CA LEU A 102 -22.62 7.50 5.49
C LEU A 102 -23.34 6.84 4.30
N HIS A 103 -24.43 7.44 3.80
CA HIS A 103 -25.05 6.99 2.57
C HIS A 103 -24.09 7.14 1.38
N GLY A 104 -24.02 6.11 0.55
CA GLY A 104 -23.14 6.13 -0.64
C GLY A 104 -21.66 5.89 -0.33
N THR A 105 -21.31 5.49 0.92
CA THR A 105 -19.94 5.14 1.28
C THR A 105 -19.35 4.11 0.33
N ILE A 106 -18.20 4.41 -0.22
CA ILE A 106 -17.38 3.48 -1.00
C ILE A 106 -16.27 2.95 -0.09
N ILE A 107 -16.03 1.64 -0.13
CA ILE A 107 -14.93 1.01 0.60
C ILE A 107 -13.87 0.57 -0.42
N ARG A 108 -12.62 1.00 -0.21
CA ARG A 108 -11.49 0.64 -1.08
C ARG A 108 -10.44 -0.16 -0.32
N PRO A 109 -9.69 -1.03 -1.02
CA PRO A 109 -9.78 -1.32 -2.46
C PRO A 109 -11.06 -2.09 -2.82
N LEU A 110 -11.61 -1.81 -4.01
CA LEU A 110 -12.82 -2.49 -4.49
C LEU A 110 -12.62 -3.99 -4.72
N SER A 111 -11.37 -4.38 -4.99
CA SER A 111 -10.95 -5.78 -5.18
C SER A 111 -11.17 -6.66 -3.95
N ASP A 112 -11.21 -6.06 -2.76
CA ASP A 112 -11.48 -6.77 -1.50
C ASP A 112 -12.95 -7.21 -1.37
N GLY A 113 -13.86 -6.66 -2.18
CA GLY A 113 -15.28 -7.00 -2.16
C GLY A 113 -15.97 -6.70 -0.83
N VAL A 114 -15.43 -5.79 -0.03
CA VAL A 114 -16.02 -5.40 1.25
C VAL A 114 -17.09 -4.34 1.01
N GLU A 115 -18.35 -4.69 1.28
CA GLU A 115 -19.49 -3.80 1.08
C GLU A 115 -20.04 -3.31 2.42
N PRO A 116 -20.42 -2.03 2.55
CA PRO A 116 -21.06 -1.52 3.75
C PRO A 116 -22.53 -1.94 3.79
N LYS A 117 -22.95 -2.48 4.92
CA LYS A 117 -24.38 -2.58 5.26
C LYS A 117 -24.79 -1.28 5.94
N ILE A 118 -25.63 -0.50 5.28
CA ILE A 118 -26.19 0.73 5.85
C ILE A 118 -27.23 0.34 6.93
N GLU A 119 -27.05 0.80 8.15
CA GLU A 119 -28.02 0.61 9.26
C GLU A 119 -28.95 1.82 9.38
N ASP A 120 -28.37 3.03 9.29
CA ASP A 120 -29.06 4.32 9.24
C ASP A 120 -28.19 5.36 8.54
N GLU A 121 -28.59 6.64 8.49
CA GLU A 121 -27.87 7.73 7.84
C GLU A 121 -26.43 7.89 8.35
N HIS A 122 -26.19 7.59 9.61
CA HIS A 122 -24.95 7.85 10.33
C HIS A 122 -24.20 6.58 10.72
N THR A 123 -24.70 5.40 10.31
CA THR A 123 -24.15 4.14 10.78
C THR A 123 -24.06 3.12 9.65
N ILE A 124 -22.88 2.54 9.51
CA ILE A 124 -22.64 1.37 8.66
C ILE A 124 -22.01 0.23 9.45
N THR A 125 -22.19 -0.96 8.94
CA THR A 125 -21.53 -2.17 9.43
C THR A 125 -20.86 -2.90 8.28
N ILE A 126 -19.63 -3.33 8.50
CA ILE A 126 -18.88 -4.18 7.57
C ILE A 126 -18.48 -5.49 8.23
N ARG A 127 -18.33 -6.53 7.44
CA ARG A 127 -17.86 -7.85 7.88
C ARG A 127 -16.50 -8.13 7.27
N LEU A 128 -15.55 -8.45 8.11
CA LEU A 128 -14.20 -8.84 7.72
C LEU A 128 -14.02 -10.32 8.05
N ASP A 129 -13.60 -11.11 7.10
CA ASP A 129 -13.27 -12.53 7.23
C ASP A 129 -11.78 -12.78 7.46
N GLN A 130 -10.97 -11.77 7.19
CA GLN A 130 -9.51 -11.75 7.32
C GLN A 130 -9.00 -10.32 7.52
N PRO A 131 -7.75 -10.15 7.94
CA PRO A 131 -7.10 -8.83 8.02
C PRO A 131 -7.18 -8.05 6.71
N ARG A 132 -7.46 -6.74 6.80
CA ARG A 132 -7.63 -5.82 5.67
C ARG A 132 -7.13 -4.42 6.00
N LYS A 133 -6.70 -3.69 4.99
CA LYS A 133 -6.36 -2.27 5.06
C LYS A 133 -7.27 -1.51 4.12
N LEU A 134 -8.26 -0.83 4.68
CA LEU A 134 -9.37 -0.25 3.94
C LEU A 134 -9.39 1.27 4.04
N SER A 135 -9.86 1.93 2.99
CA SER A 135 -10.30 3.32 2.99
C SER A 135 -11.82 3.34 2.95
N ILE A 136 -12.44 3.93 3.96
CA ILE A 136 -13.90 4.10 4.09
C ILE A 136 -14.21 5.53 3.66
N GLU A 137 -14.88 5.70 2.53
CA GLU A 137 -15.03 6.96 1.82
C GLU A 137 -16.49 7.35 1.66
N PRO A 138 -17.09 8.07 2.63
CA PRO A 138 -18.46 8.58 2.50
C PRO A 138 -18.60 9.63 1.41
N ASP A 139 -17.55 10.44 1.20
CA ASP A 139 -17.52 11.53 0.23
C ASP A 139 -16.17 11.52 -0.53
N GLY A 140 -15.87 10.41 -1.20
CA GLY A 140 -14.62 10.20 -1.91
C GLY A 140 -13.40 10.47 -1.01
N LYS A 141 -12.47 11.33 -1.46
CA LYS A 141 -11.25 11.66 -0.71
C LYS A 141 -11.47 12.57 0.50
N GLN A 142 -12.68 13.12 0.69
CA GLN A 142 -12.97 14.12 1.71
C GLN A 142 -13.11 13.50 3.10
N GLY A 143 -12.07 13.62 3.93
CA GLY A 143 -12.03 13.16 5.31
C GLY A 143 -12.38 11.68 5.49
N PRO A 144 -11.73 10.74 4.79
CA PRO A 144 -12.02 9.31 4.90
C PRO A 144 -11.58 8.75 6.24
N LEU A 145 -12.05 7.53 6.54
CA LEU A 145 -11.53 6.71 7.61
C LEU A 145 -10.65 5.58 7.02
N LEU A 146 -9.36 5.59 7.32
CA LEU A 146 -8.49 4.47 7.03
C LEU A 146 -8.61 3.43 8.15
N LEU A 147 -9.07 2.24 7.82
CA LEU A 147 -9.31 1.16 8.77
C LEU A 147 -8.29 0.04 8.58
N PHE A 148 -7.47 -0.18 9.61
CA PHE A 148 -6.40 -1.17 9.59
C PHE A 148 -6.71 -2.32 10.54
N ALA A 149 -7.29 -3.39 9.99
CA ALA A 149 -7.46 -4.66 10.66
C ALA A 149 -6.24 -5.53 10.36
N ASN A 150 -5.35 -5.72 11.33
CA ASN A 150 -4.12 -6.49 11.15
C ASN A 150 -4.31 -7.95 11.57
N PRO A 151 -3.43 -8.87 11.16
CA PRO A 151 -3.32 -10.17 11.81
C PRO A 151 -2.92 -10.01 13.28
N MET A 152 -3.27 -10.98 14.11
CA MET A 152 -2.83 -10.99 15.52
C MET A 152 -1.33 -10.85 15.62
N GLU A 153 -0.87 -10.05 16.56
CA GLU A 153 0.56 -9.85 16.77
C GLU A 153 1.18 -11.09 17.44
N GLU A 154 2.29 -11.54 16.89
CA GLU A 154 3.01 -12.69 17.39
C GLU A 154 4.38 -12.29 17.96
N ASN A 155 4.90 -13.11 18.89
CA ASN A 155 6.23 -12.94 19.45
C ASN A 155 6.48 -11.53 20.02
N VAL A 156 5.54 -10.99 20.78
CA VAL A 156 5.69 -9.69 21.44
C VAL A 156 6.88 -9.76 22.41
N PRO A 157 7.89 -8.87 22.26
CA PRO A 157 9.07 -8.91 23.13
C PRO A 157 8.74 -8.49 24.55
N GLN A 158 9.56 -8.92 25.49
CA GLN A 158 9.43 -8.50 26.87
C GLN A 158 10.09 -7.12 27.08
N PRO A 159 9.52 -6.25 27.93
CA PRO A 159 10.06 -4.90 28.16
C PRO A 159 11.47 -4.87 28.77
N ASP A 160 11.90 -5.93 29.43
CA ASP A 160 13.17 -6.10 30.12
C ASP A 160 14.25 -6.81 29.27
N ASP A 161 13.96 -7.11 28.00
CA ASP A 161 14.96 -7.65 27.07
C ASP A 161 15.96 -6.56 26.67
N GLU A 162 17.22 -6.71 27.06
CA GLU A 162 18.31 -5.74 26.81
C GLU A 162 18.57 -5.51 25.31
N SER A 163 18.19 -6.43 24.44
CA SER A 163 18.31 -6.28 22.99
C SER A 163 17.18 -5.46 22.38
N VAL A 164 16.15 -5.10 23.17
CA VAL A 164 14.93 -4.43 22.72
C VAL A 164 14.84 -3.01 23.27
N LEU A 165 14.80 -2.05 22.37
CA LEU A 165 14.40 -0.69 22.72
C LEU A 165 12.86 -0.62 22.71
N TYR A 166 12.28 -0.79 23.91
CA TYR A 166 10.84 -0.98 24.11
C TYR A 166 10.12 0.33 24.44
N TYR A 167 9.16 0.74 23.62
CA TYR A 167 8.23 1.83 23.90
C TYR A 167 6.84 1.27 24.21
N GLY A 168 6.46 1.25 25.47
CA GLY A 168 5.14 0.84 25.94
C GLY A 168 4.03 1.83 25.58
N PRO A 169 2.75 1.52 25.91
CA PRO A 169 1.65 2.46 25.72
C PRO A 169 1.94 3.84 26.35
N GLY A 170 1.57 4.92 25.65
CA GLY A 170 1.86 6.29 26.09
C GLY A 170 2.46 7.17 25.00
N ILE A 171 2.64 8.47 25.31
CA ILE A 171 3.31 9.41 24.41
C ILE A 171 4.78 9.51 24.81
N HIS A 172 5.67 9.17 23.87
CA HIS A 172 7.11 9.23 24.02
C HIS A 172 7.70 10.28 23.08
N LYS A 173 8.66 11.09 23.56
CA LYS A 173 9.28 12.18 22.79
C LYS A 173 10.82 12.08 22.78
N PRO A 174 11.40 10.97 22.33
CA PRO A 174 12.86 10.85 22.28
C PRO A 174 13.50 11.74 21.22
N GLY A 175 12.72 12.24 20.25
CA GLY A 175 13.22 13.02 19.13
C GLY A 175 13.97 12.17 18.12
N ARG A 176 15.14 11.65 18.48
CA ARG A 176 15.97 10.78 17.65
C ARG A 176 16.21 9.45 18.32
N ILE A 177 15.96 8.38 17.59
CA ILE A 177 16.24 7.00 18.01
C ILE A 177 17.35 6.45 17.12
N GLU A 178 18.40 5.91 17.74
CA GLU A 178 19.45 5.17 17.04
C GLU A 178 19.41 3.71 17.46
N ILE A 179 19.42 2.81 16.49
CA ILE A 179 19.46 1.36 16.69
C ILE A 179 20.61 0.74 15.90
N GLY A 180 21.29 -0.20 16.51
CA GLY A 180 22.46 -0.89 16.00
C GLY A 180 22.18 -2.34 15.60
N ALA A 181 23.25 -3.04 15.22
CA ALA A 181 23.18 -4.44 14.81
C ALA A 181 22.59 -5.34 15.90
N GLY A 182 21.70 -6.25 15.50
CA GLY A 182 21.06 -7.22 16.39
C GLY A 182 19.98 -6.64 17.31
N GLN A 183 19.70 -5.34 17.25
CA GLN A 183 18.71 -4.70 18.11
C GLN A 183 17.31 -4.69 17.49
N THR A 184 16.31 -4.67 18.37
CA THR A 184 14.90 -4.49 18.04
C THR A 184 14.40 -3.16 18.58
N LEU A 185 13.77 -2.35 17.73
CA LEU A 185 12.90 -1.24 18.15
C LEU A 185 11.47 -1.76 18.17
N TYR A 186 10.85 -1.77 19.35
CA TYR A 186 9.47 -2.20 19.51
C TYR A 186 8.57 -1.05 19.96
N LEU A 187 7.55 -0.77 19.17
CA LEU A 187 6.50 0.21 19.47
C LEU A 187 5.21 -0.55 19.83
N ALA A 188 4.93 -0.68 21.11
CA ALA A 188 3.74 -1.41 21.58
C ALA A 188 2.44 -0.77 21.08
N GLY A 189 1.39 -1.54 20.97
CA GLY A 189 0.06 -1.00 20.72
C GLY A 189 -0.33 0.05 21.77
N GLY A 190 -0.83 1.20 21.35
CA GLY A 190 -1.09 2.36 22.22
C GLY A 190 0.11 3.26 22.48
N ALA A 191 1.30 2.95 21.94
CA ALA A 191 2.43 3.88 21.95
C ALA A 191 2.33 4.88 20.81
N VAL A 192 2.59 6.16 21.11
CA VAL A 192 2.79 7.23 20.12
C VAL A 192 4.20 7.79 20.34
N VAL A 193 5.11 7.48 19.43
CA VAL A 193 6.53 7.78 19.58
C VAL A 193 6.91 8.88 18.60
N LYS A 194 7.16 10.07 19.13
CA LYS A 194 7.55 11.26 18.37
C LYS A 194 9.05 11.26 18.14
N ALA A 195 9.46 10.72 17.00
CA ALA A 195 10.87 10.50 16.68
C ALA A 195 11.15 10.36 15.19
N GLY A 196 12.43 10.57 14.85
CA GLY A 196 13.04 10.00 13.66
C GLY A 196 13.93 8.81 14.05
N VAL A 197 14.04 7.82 13.20
CA VAL A 197 14.80 6.58 13.45
C VAL A 197 16.01 6.50 12.53
N VAL A 198 17.17 6.17 13.09
CA VAL A 198 18.40 5.85 12.36
C VAL A 198 18.83 4.43 12.71
N ALA A 199 18.64 3.50 11.80
CA ALA A 199 19.05 2.11 11.93
C ALA A 199 20.36 1.86 11.17
N ARG A 200 21.40 1.40 11.86
CA ARG A 200 22.71 1.11 11.25
C ARG A 200 23.28 -0.20 11.76
N GLY A 201 23.43 -1.15 10.89
CA GLY A 201 23.96 -2.48 11.20
C GLY A 201 23.09 -3.57 10.63
N ASP A 202 23.45 -4.80 10.88
CA ASP A 202 22.78 -5.98 10.37
C ASP A 202 21.83 -6.58 11.42
N ASN A 203 20.85 -7.35 10.97
CA ASN A 203 19.90 -8.07 11.85
C ASN A 203 19.09 -7.13 12.75
N ILE A 204 18.51 -6.08 12.17
CA ILE A 204 17.70 -5.09 12.89
C ILE A 204 16.22 -5.37 12.68
N GLN A 205 15.43 -5.26 13.74
CA GLN A 205 13.96 -5.30 13.66
C GLN A 205 13.36 -3.98 14.16
N ILE A 206 12.36 -3.47 13.44
CA ILE A 206 11.53 -2.33 13.84
C ILE A 206 10.09 -2.78 13.73
N ARG A 207 9.42 -3.00 14.86
CA ARG A 207 8.12 -3.69 14.82
C ARG A 207 7.16 -3.24 15.93
N GLY A 208 5.91 -3.72 15.84
CA GLY A 208 4.86 -3.49 16.83
C GLY A 208 3.55 -3.01 16.23
N ARG A 209 2.70 -2.39 17.06
CA ARG A 209 1.40 -1.82 16.69
C ARG A 209 1.29 -0.33 17.01
N GLY A 210 2.34 0.26 17.55
CA GLY A 210 2.41 1.67 17.88
C GLY A 210 2.55 2.58 16.65
N ILE A 211 2.54 3.86 16.94
CA ILE A 211 2.62 4.93 15.95
C ILE A 211 3.99 5.63 16.07
N LEU A 212 4.76 5.65 14.98
CA LEU A 212 5.89 6.55 14.82
C LEU A 212 5.36 7.86 14.24
N ASP A 213 5.48 8.95 14.99
CA ASP A 213 4.83 10.22 14.66
C ASP A 213 5.85 11.33 14.35
N GLY A 214 5.80 11.81 13.11
CA GLY A 214 6.61 12.93 12.61
C GLY A 214 5.90 14.28 12.60
N SER A 215 4.67 14.37 13.11
CA SER A 215 3.79 15.53 12.93
C SER A 215 4.23 16.79 13.68
N ASP A 216 5.13 16.70 14.65
CA ASP A 216 5.61 17.85 15.42
C ASP A 216 6.65 18.68 14.67
N TRP A 217 7.22 18.17 13.57
CA TRP A 217 8.29 18.85 12.84
C TRP A 217 7.78 19.46 11.53
N GLU A 218 8.25 20.66 11.27
CA GLU A 218 8.03 21.33 9.99
C GLU A 218 8.72 20.57 8.84
N TRP A 219 8.30 20.87 7.63
CA TRP A 219 8.89 20.33 6.42
C TRP A 219 10.42 20.40 6.42
N ARG A 220 11.08 19.27 6.25
CA ARG A 220 12.54 19.09 6.24
C ARG A 220 13.28 19.52 7.50
N LYS A 221 12.57 19.75 8.62
CA LYS A 221 13.16 20.13 9.89
C LYS A 221 13.04 19.03 10.97
N GLY A 222 12.85 17.80 10.57
CA GLY A 222 12.80 16.66 11.50
C GLY A 222 14.15 16.36 12.17
N PRO A 223 14.16 15.55 13.23
CA PRO A 223 15.38 15.22 13.98
C PRO A 223 16.35 14.33 13.21
N THR A 224 15.90 13.79 12.11
CA THR A 224 16.66 12.94 11.18
C THR A 224 16.40 13.38 9.74
N PRO A 225 17.32 13.12 8.79
CA PRO A 225 17.11 13.50 7.38
C PRO A 225 15.92 12.85 6.70
N THR A 226 15.46 11.73 7.22
CA THR A 226 14.25 10.97 6.80
C THR A 226 13.60 10.44 8.06
N VAL A 227 12.31 10.14 8.05
CA VAL A 227 11.65 9.64 9.27
C VAL A 227 12.30 8.35 9.75
N MET A 228 12.62 7.46 8.81
CA MET A 228 13.31 6.20 9.11
C MET A 228 14.40 5.94 8.07
N GLY A 229 15.65 6.12 8.46
CA GLY A 229 16.82 5.82 7.63
C GLY A 229 17.40 4.46 7.99
N LEU A 230 17.49 3.54 7.02
CA LEU A 230 18.01 2.19 7.20
C LEU A 230 19.35 2.04 6.47
N ARG A 231 20.30 1.35 7.10
CA ARG A 231 21.60 1.05 6.49
C ARG A 231 22.20 -0.22 7.10
N GLY A 232 22.30 -1.28 6.32
CA GLY A 232 22.79 -2.59 6.73
C GLY A 232 22.09 -3.72 5.98
N ASN A 233 22.24 -4.95 6.46
CA ASN A 233 21.66 -6.15 5.86
C ASN A 233 20.71 -6.84 6.83
N ASN A 234 19.75 -7.59 6.29
CA ASN A 234 18.75 -8.30 7.07
C ASN A 234 18.00 -7.38 8.05
N ILE A 235 17.26 -6.41 7.50
CA ILE A 235 16.48 -5.44 8.28
C ILE A 235 15.00 -5.68 8.03
N GLU A 236 14.22 -5.79 9.10
CA GLU A 236 12.75 -5.90 9.00
C GLU A 236 12.07 -4.70 9.65
N VAL A 237 11.09 -4.13 8.93
CA VAL A 237 10.15 -3.13 9.46
C VAL A 237 8.75 -3.70 9.35
N SER A 238 8.04 -3.89 10.46
CA SER A 238 6.74 -4.55 10.42
C SER A 238 5.69 -4.05 11.42
N GLY A 239 4.45 -4.00 10.97
CA GLY A 239 3.27 -3.85 11.82
C GLY A 239 2.95 -2.42 12.29
N ILE A 240 3.90 -1.52 12.33
CA ILE A 240 3.75 -0.16 12.84
C ILE A 240 2.93 0.74 11.91
N THR A 241 2.40 1.83 12.49
CA THR A 241 1.84 2.95 11.74
C THR A 241 2.83 4.11 11.77
N ILE A 242 3.05 4.79 10.64
CA ILE A 242 3.84 6.02 10.56
C ILE A 242 2.91 7.14 10.17
N ARG A 243 2.91 8.22 10.95
CA ARG A 243 2.01 9.35 10.77
C ARG A 243 2.80 10.64 10.59
N GLY A 244 2.39 11.45 9.59
CA GLY A 244 2.78 12.84 9.47
C GLY A 244 4.27 13.06 9.27
N ALA A 245 4.90 12.35 8.36
CA ALA A 245 6.29 12.53 8.02
C ALA A 245 6.63 13.99 7.66
N SER A 246 7.82 14.45 8.06
CA SER A 246 8.34 15.78 7.73
C SER A 246 9.20 15.79 6.45
N HIS A 247 9.53 14.63 5.94
CA HIS A 247 10.31 14.36 4.73
C HIS A 247 10.15 12.88 4.36
N TRP A 248 10.93 12.33 3.45
CA TRP A 248 10.90 10.92 3.06
C TRP A 248 10.75 9.98 4.24
N THR A 249 9.87 9.00 4.12
CA THR A 249 9.45 8.20 5.28
C THR A 249 10.39 7.04 5.56
N ILE A 250 10.36 5.95 4.80
CA ILE A 250 11.26 4.80 4.99
C ILE A 250 12.28 4.76 3.86
N VAL A 251 13.56 4.82 4.22
CA VAL A 251 14.63 4.93 3.22
C VAL A 251 15.75 3.91 3.49
N PRO A 252 15.66 2.71 2.91
CA PRO A 252 16.82 1.81 2.81
C PRO A 252 17.89 2.43 1.91
N ARG A 253 19.13 2.54 2.41
CA ARG A 253 20.25 3.07 1.63
C ARG A 253 21.46 2.15 1.71
N HIS A 254 21.89 1.62 0.55
CA HIS A 254 22.95 0.62 0.49
C HIS A 254 22.66 -0.56 1.43
N CYS A 255 21.41 -1.02 1.39
CA CYS A 255 20.93 -2.16 2.14
C CYS A 255 20.84 -3.41 1.26
N ARG A 256 20.85 -4.56 1.93
CA ARG A 256 20.51 -5.85 1.34
C ARG A 256 19.60 -6.62 2.29
N ASP A 257 18.68 -7.42 1.71
CA ASP A 257 17.73 -8.24 2.48
C ASP A 257 16.89 -7.38 3.44
N VAL A 258 16.10 -6.47 2.87
CA VAL A 258 15.18 -5.61 3.63
C VAL A 258 13.75 -6.06 3.41
N THR A 259 13.01 -6.27 4.49
CA THR A 259 11.57 -6.54 4.43
C THR A 259 10.80 -5.41 5.11
N VAL A 260 9.87 -4.80 4.39
CA VAL A 260 8.87 -3.87 4.95
C VAL A 260 7.49 -4.51 4.76
N ARG A 261 6.85 -4.92 5.85
CA ARG A 261 5.56 -5.60 5.78
C ARG A 261 4.53 -5.09 6.77
N ASN A 262 3.27 -5.09 6.36
CA ASN A 262 2.14 -4.63 7.19
C ASN A 262 2.36 -3.25 7.82
N VAL A 263 3.07 -2.35 7.12
CA VAL A 263 3.29 -0.98 7.56
C VAL A 263 2.20 -0.08 6.99
N LYS A 264 1.68 0.83 7.81
CA LYS A 264 0.67 1.82 7.43
C LYS A 264 1.31 3.19 7.45
N ILE A 265 1.40 3.83 6.29
CA ILE A 265 1.92 5.19 6.15
C ILE A 265 0.75 6.15 5.95
N CYS A 266 0.54 7.03 6.94
CA CYS A 266 -0.53 8.01 7.00
C CYS A 266 0.08 9.42 6.88
N ASN A 267 0.44 9.81 5.67
CA ASN A 267 1.11 11.07 5.34
C ASN A 267 0.19 12.05 4.59
N SER A 268 0.70 12.83 3.68
CA SER A 268 0.07 13.94 2.92
C SER A 268 0.07 15.27 3.64
N ARG A 269 0.93 15.44 4.63
CA ARG A 269 1.00 16.67 5.42
C ARG A 269 1.93 17.72 4.80
N VAL A 270 3.03 17.30 4.21
CA VAL A 270 4.06 18.17 3.63
C VAL A 270 4.55 17.60 2.31
N GLN A 271 5.18 18.42 1.48
CA GLN A 271 5.86 17.93 0.28
C GLN A 271 7.06 17.02 0.64
N ASN A 272 7.41 16.12 -0.28
CA ASN A 272 8.48 15.15 -0.12
C ASN A 272 8.27 14.17 1.05
N ASP A 273 7.04 13.89 1.42
CA ASP A 273 6.75 12.84 2.38
C ASP A 273 6.55 11.47 1.69
N ASP A 274 7.45 11.19 0.73
CA ASP A 274 7.50 9.93 0.00
C ASP A 274 7.34 8.75 0.96
N GLY A 275 6.67 7.68 0.52
CA GLY A 275 6.41 6.51 1.36
C GLY A 275 7.66 5.67 1.61
N ILE A 276 8.08 4.84 0.65
CA ILE A 276 9.22 3.95 0.80
C ILE A 276 10.16 4.13 -0.39
N ASN A 277 11.41 4.51 -0.10
CA ASN A 277 12.40 4.83 -1.12
C ASN A 277 13.62 3.90 -1.06
N PRO A 278 13.60 2.73 -1.71
CA PRO A 278 14.80 1.92 -1.87
C PRO A 278 15.88 2.68 -2.66
N CYS A 279 17.00 2.99 -1.99
CA CYS A 279 18.09 3.76 -2.58
C CYS A 279 19.37 2.93 -2.62
N ASN A 280 19.92 2.67 -3.83
CA ASN A 280 21.12 1.87 -4.01
C ASN A 280 21.10 0.55 -3.20
N SER A 281 19.94 -0.11 -3.16
CA SER A 281 19.70 -1.27 -2.31
C SER A 281 19.30 -2.49 -3.16
N GLN A 282 19.53 -3.68 -2.63
CA GLN A 282 19.24 -4.94 -3.29
C GLN A 282 18.41 -5.84 -2.36
N ASP A 283 17.64 -6.77 -2.96
CA ASP A 283 16.87 -7.76 -2.21
C ASP A 283 15.90 -7.07 -1.22
N VAL A 284 15.02 -6.20 -1.73
CA VAL A 284 14.04 -5.47 -0.91
C VAL A 284 12.64 -6.00 -1.21
N LEU A 285 11.94 -6.44 -0.17
CA LEU A 285 10.54 -6.82 -0.21
C LEU A 285 9.68 -5.79 0.52
N ILE A 286 8.71 -5.21 -0.19
CA ILE A 286 7.66 -4.35 0.37
C ILE A 286 6.35 -5.08 0.16
N THR A 287 5.70 -5.51 1.23
CA THR A 287 4.51 -6.36 1.13
C THR A 287 3.45 -6.00 2.16
N ASP A 288 2.18 -6.19 1.80
CA ASP A 288 1.03 -5.98 2.67
C ASP A 288 1.03 -4.59 3.35
N CYS A 289 1.42 -3.53 2.63
CA CYS A 289 1.47 -2.17 3.14
C CYS A 289 0.29 -1.33 2.65
N PHE A 290 -0.11 -0.35 3.47
CA PHE A 290 -0.96 0.76 3.06
C PHE A 290 -0.11 2.03 3.03
N ILE A 291 -0.07 2.71 1.89
CA ILE A 291 0.77 3.91 1.75
C ILE A 291 -0.09 5.05 1.21
N ARG A 292 -0.27 6.09 2.02
CA ARG A 292 -0.78 7.38 1.58
C ARG A 292 0.30 8.45 1.76
N GLY A 293 0.59 9.20 0.72
CA GLY A 293 1.58 10.28 0.71
C GLY A 293 1.18 11.43 -0.20
N ASP A 294 1.77 12.61 0.04
CA ASP A 294 1.71 13.74 -0.88
C ASP A 294 2.65 13.49 -2.08
N ASP A 295 3.88 13.04 -1.81
CA ASP A 295 4.86 12.70 -2.85
C ASP A 295 4.82 11.21 -3.20
N ASP A 296 5.83 10.68 -3.84
CA ASP A 296 5.84 9.34 -4.42
C ASP A 296 5.55 8.25 -3.37
N CYS A 297 4.61 7.34 -3.63
CA CYS A 297 4.39 6.22 -2.71
C CYS A 297 5.64 5.35 -2.61
N ILE A 298 6.24 5.00 -3.75
CA ILE A 298 7.47 4.21 -3.81
C ILE A 298 8.39 4.79 -4.88
N ALA A 299 9.55 5.29 -4.46
CA ALA A 299 10.56 5.85 -5.36
C ALA A 299 11.89 5.10 -5.26
N MET A 300 12.27 4.45 -6.35
CA MET A 300 13.56 3.74 -6.44
C MET A 300 14.60 4.66 -7.04
N LYS A 301 15.64 5.00 -6.25
CA LYS A 301 16.59 6.05 -6.59
C LYS A 301 18.04 5.59 -6.45
N GLY A 302 18.88 5.88 -7.45
CA GLY A 302 20.32 5.73 -7.39
C GLY A 302 20.98 6.98 -6.84
N LEU A 303 20.75 7.35 -5.59
CA LEU A 303 21.04 8.69 -5.06
C LEU A 303 22.53 9.03 -4.96
N LYS A 304 23.36 8.11 -4.52
CA LYS A 304 24.75 8.40 -4.20
C LYS A 304 25.67 7.24 -4.52
N TYR A 305 26.66 7.51 -5.38
CA TYR A 305 27.78 6.60 -5.56
C TYR A 305 28.62 6.55 -4.28
N MET A 306 28.98 5.35 -3.85
CA MET A 306 29.93 5.10 -2.76
C MET A 306 30.96 4.09 -3.23
N GLU A 307 32.25 4.46 -3.16
CA GLU A 307 33.33 3.58 -3.52
C GLU A 307 33.31 2.29 -2.66
N GLY A 308 33.58 1.16 -3.29
CA GLY A 308 33.58 -0.14 -2.64
C GLY A 308 32.18 -0.66 -2.25
N LYS A 309 31.09 0.02 -2.64
CA LYS A 309 29.72 -0.41 -2.42
C LYS A 309 29.04 -0.75 -3.74
N ASN A 310 28.11 -1.70 -3.70
CA ASN A 310 27.18 -1.90 -4.79
C ASN A 310 26.17 -0.75 -4.82
N ASN A 311 26.28 0.13 -5.81
CA ASN A 311 25.42 1.31 -5.95
C ASN A 311 24.15 1.04 -6.76
N ASN A 312 24.00 -0.17 -7.27
CA ASN A 312 22.89 -0.55 -8.12
C ASN A 312 21.62 -0.83 -7.32
N ILE A 313 20.51 -0.88 -8.01
CA ILE A 313 19.20 -1.26 -7.46
C ILE A 313 18.81 -2.56 -8.16
N GLU A 314 18.55 -3.61 -7.38
CA GLU A 314 18.30 -4.93 -7.98
C GLU A 314 17.43 -5.80 -7.08
N ARG A 315 16.55 -6.58 -7.69
CA ARG A 315 15.66 -7.53 -6.99
C ARG A 315 14.79 -6.83 -5.94
N ILE A 316 14.02 -5.85 -6.40
CA ILE A 316 13.02 -5.18 -5.59
C ILE A 316 11.64 -5.77 -5.90
N THR A 317 10.94 -6.22 -4.88
CA THR A 317 9.55 -6.69 -5.01
C THR A 317 8.63 -5.80 -4.19
N VAL A 318 7.57 -5.32 -4.82
CA VAL A 318 6.45 -4.63 -4.16
C VAL A 318 5.19 -5.43 -4.45
N GLU A 319 4.53 -5.90 -3.40
CA GLU A 319 3.36 -6.76 -3.58
C GLU A 319 2.29 -6.57 -2.50
N ASN A 320 1.05 -6.90 -2.84
CA ASN A 320 -0.08 -6.93 -1.90
C ASN A 320 -0.28 -5.59 -1.17
N CYS A 321 -0.05 -4.47 -1.84
CA CYS A 321 -0.10 -3.14 -1.26
C CYS A 321 -1.29 -2.33 -1.77
N THR A 322 -1.85 -1.50 -0.88
CA THR A 322 -2.83 -0.47 -1.21
C THR A 322 -2.15 0.89 -1.23
N LEU A 323 -2.25 1.61 -2.35
CA LEU A 323 -1.46 2.80 -2.63
C LEU A 323 -2.35 4.01 -2.95
N TRP A 324 -2.01 5.15 -2.35
CA TRP A 324 -2.70 6.43 -2.51
C TRP A 324 -1.68 7.57 -2.56
N CYS A 325 -1.65 8.33 -3.65
CA CYS A 325 -0.79 9.51 -3.80
C CYS A 325 -1.62 10.75 -4.08
N ASP A 326 -1.54 11.75 -3.21
CA ASP A 326 -2.36 12.96 -3.31
C ASP A 326 -1.82 14.01 -4.30
N ARG A 327 -0.50 13.98 -4.65
CA ARG A 327 0.09 14.95 -5.57
C ARG A 327 0.99 14.34 -6.65
N ALA A 328 1.90 13.45 -6.30
CA ALA A 328 2.96 13.01 -7.19
C ALA A 328 2.67 11.65 -7.85
N ARG A 329 3.52 10.66 -7.71
CA ARG A 329 3.46 9.37 -8.44
C ARG A 329 3.28 8.21 -7.48
N ILE A 330 2.70 7.12 -7.98
CA ILE A 330 2.69 5.88 -7.20
C ILE A 330 4.06 5.22 -7.25
N PHE A 331 4.58 5.01 -8.46
CA PHE A 331 5.93 4.46 -8.67
C PHE A 331 6.78 5.42 -9.47
N LEU A 332 7.93 5.76 -8.90
CA LEU A 332 9.00 6.51 -9.58
C LEU A 332 10.26 5.65 -9.65
N LEU A 333 10.68 5.29 -10.85
CA LEU A 333 11.88 4.50 -11.10
C LEU A 333 12.92 5.32 -11.86
N GLY A 334 14.10 5.45 -11.29
CA GLY A 334 15.27 5.97 -11.99
C GLY A 334 15.53 7.46 -11.89
N HIS A 335 14.57 8.25 -11.47
CA HIS A 335 14.78 9.69 -11.26
C HIS A 335 15.91 9.95 -10.24
N GLU A 336 16.75 10.94 -10.43
CA GLU A 336 17.93 11.23 -9.60
C GLU A 336 18.96 10.07 -9.57
N SER A 337 19.02 9.25 -10.60
CA SER A 337 19.83 8.03 -10.65
C SER A 337 21.32 8.30 -10.79
N ARG A 338 22.13 7.48 -10.09
CA ARG A 338 23.60 7.47 -10.16
C ARG A 338 24.13 6.04 -9.99
N ALA A 339 23.43 5.11 -10.59
CA ALA A 339 23.73 3.68 -10.59
C ALA A 339 24.07 3.25 -12.02
N GLU A 340 24.68 2.11 -12.20
CA GLU A 340 24.87 1.51 -13.53
C GLU A 340 23.57 0.90 -14.05
N PHE A 341 22.80 0.30 -13.12
CA PHE A 341 21.51 -0.28 -13.47
C PHE A 341 20.52 -0.30 -12.31
N MET A 342 19.24 -0.36 -12.70
CA MET A 342 18.10 -0.76 -11.89
C MET A 342 17.40 -1.90 -12.63
N ARG A 343 17.32 -3.07 -12.02
CA ARG A 343 16.76 -4.24 -12.70
C ARG A 343 16.13 -5.27 -11.77
N ARG A 344 15.37 -6.20 -12.36
CA ARG A 344 14.64 -7.26 -11.63
C ARG A 344 13.70 -6.65 -10.59
N VAL A 345 12.88 -5.72 -11.06
CA VAL A 345 11.85 -5.06 -10.25
C VAL A 345 10.52 -5.73 -10.55
N THR A 346 9.83 -6.18 -9.51
CA THR A 346 8.49 -6.77 -9.61
C THR A 346 7.49 -5.96 -8.80
N LEU A 347 6.44 -5.49 -9.46
CA LEU A 347 5.32 -4.75 -8.88
C LEU A 347 4.06 -5.58 -9.11
N ARG A 348 3.53 -6.25 -8.08
CA ARG A 348 2.43 -7.20 -8.30
C ARG A 348 1.35 -7.19 -7.21
N ASN A 349 0.14 -7.59 -7.61
CA ASN A 349 -1.02 -7.68 -6.70
C ASN A 349 -1.28 -6.36 -5.98
N LEU A 350 -1.39 -5.26 -6.73
CA LEU A 350 -1.47 -3.92 -6.18
C LEU A 350 -2.85 -3.29 -6.44
N ASP A 351 -3.30 -2.50 -5.47
CA ASP A 351 -4.48 -1.67 -5.59
C ASP A 351 -4.09 -0.20 -5.47
N ILE A 352 -4.19 0.54 -6.57
CA ILE A 352 -3.98 1.98 -6.63
C ILE A 352 -5.35 2.63 -6.50
N ILE A 353 -5.68 3.05 -5.27
CA ILE A 353 -7.03 3.51 -4.95
C ILE A 353 -7.24 4.99 -5.27
N HIS A 354 -6.18 5.81 -5.19
CA HIS A 354 -6.15 7.20 -5.63
C HIS A 354 -4.76 7.57 -6.12
N PHE A 355 -4.69 8.38 -7.17
CA PHE A 355 -3.46 8.98 -7.64
C PHE A 355 -3.74 10.32 -8.32
N THR A 356 -2.75 11.19 -8.42
CA THR A 356 -2.91 12.51 -9.03
C THR A 356 -2.12 12.66 -10.32
N MET A 357 -0.80 12.47 -10.32
CA MET A 357 -0.02 12.61 -11.55
C MET A 357 -0.04 11.32 -12.39
N THR A 358 0.75 10.34 -12.01
CA THR A 358 0.83 9.07 -12.75
C THR A 358 1.13 7.89 -11.85
N PRO A 359 0.51 6.72 -12.09
CA PRO A 359 0.87 5.49 -11.40
C PRO A 359 2.31 5.03 -11.67
N PHE A 360 2.77 5.12 -12.93
CA PHE A 360 4.07 4.58 -13.34
C PHE A 360 4.88 5.62 -14.10
N LEU A 361 5.94 6.14 -13.46
CA LEU A 361 6.91 7.04 -14.07
C LEU A 361 8.30 6.40 -14.05
N PHE A 362 8.79 5.99 -15.21
CA PHE A 362 10.11 5.39 -15.40
C PHE A 362 10.97 6.38 -16.16
N GLU A 363 11.86 7.07 -15.44
CA GLU A 363 12.69 8.16 -15.98
C GLU A 363 14.18 7.97 -15.61
N PRO A 364 14.86 6.94 -16.14
CA PRO A 364 16.29 6.80 -15.89
C PRO A 364 17.10 7.89 -16.56
N GLY A 365 18.15 8.30 -15.88
CA GLY A 365 19.16 9.21 -16.40
C GLY A 365 20.56 8.78 -16.01
N GLU A 366 21.56 9.66 -16.24
CA GLU A 366 22.97 9.39 -15.93
C GLU A 366 23.51 8.07 -16.54
N ASP A 367 23.02 7.72 -17.73
CA ASP A 367 23.44 6.50 -18.46
C ASP A 367 23.02 5.20 -17.76
N MET A 368 22.09 5.26 -16.78
CA MET A 368 21.61 4.11 -16.06
C MET A 368 20.70 3.23 -16.93
N ARG A 369 20.87 1.92 -16.87
CA ARG A 369 19.96 0.96 -17.50
C ARG A 369 18.84 0.59 -16.54
N LEU A 370 17.60 0.91 -16.91
CA LEU A 370 16.39 0.43 -16.25
C LEU A 370 15.83 -0.74 -17.08
N GLU A 371 15.92 -1.94 -16.56
CA GLU A 371 15.58 -3.14 -17.32
C GLU A 371 14.97 -4.24 -16.41
N GLN A 372 14.27 -5.21 -17.04
CA GLN A 372 13.67 -6.33 -16.32
C GLN A 372 12.69 -5.86 -15.23
N VAL A 373 11.72 -5.03 -15.64
CA VAL A 373 10.64 -4.57 -14.78
C VAL A 373 9.34 -5.26 -15.16
N THR A 374 8.72 -5.95 -14.21
CA THR A 374 7.41 -6.57 -14.37
C THR A 374 6.38 -5.88 -13.49
N VAL A 375 5.27 -5.48 -14.09
CA VAL A 375 4.09 -4.92 -13.44
C VAL A 375 2.94 -5.88 -13.72
N GLU A 376 2.44 -6.58 -12.69
CA GLU A 376 1.44 -7.64 -12.90
C GLU A 376 0.30 -7.59 -11.87
N ASN A 377 -0.91 -7.92 -12.31
CA ASN A 377 -2.10 -7.98 -11.45
C ASN A 377 -2.34 -6.66 -10.70
N VAL A 378 -2.41 -5.54 -11.42
CA VAL A 378 -2.59 -4.20 -10.82
C VAL A 378 -3.95 -3.62 -11.19
N ARG A 379 -4.66 -3.17 -10.18
CA ARG A 379 -5.96 -2.52 -10.28
C ARG A 379 -5.83 -1.05 -9.95
N ILE A 380 -6.30 -0.19 -10.84
CA ILE A 380 -6.13 1.26 -10.75
C ILE A 380 -7.50 1.92 -10.80
N TRP A 381 -7.77 2.81 -9.84
CA TRP A 381 -8.94 3.67 -9.89
C TRP A 381 -8.55 5.06 -10.41
N GLY A 382 -9.03 5.38 -11.62
CA GLY A 382 -8.79 6.65 -12.28
C GLY A 382 -9.87 7.69 -11.96
N GLU A 383 -9.45 8.94 -11.83
CA GLU A 383 -10.33 10.10 -11.55
C GLU A 383 -10.26 11.15 -12.65
N GLY A 384 -9.82 10.76 -13.86
CA GLY A 384 -9.71 11.65 -15.02
C GLY A 384 -8.30 12.18 -15.27
N GLN A 385 -7.28 11.50 -14.80
CA GLN A 385 -5.89 11.95 -14.90
C GLN A 385 -5.39 12.04 -16.35
N ARG A 386 -4.37 12.90 -16.53
CA ARG A 386 -3.71 13.18 -17.80
C ARG A 386 -2.48 12.31 -18.07
N GLU A 387 -2.14 11.40 -17.18
CA GLU A 387 -1.05 10.45 -17.30
C GLU A 387 -1.43 9.13 -16.64
N CYS A 388 -0.90 8.00 -17.18
CA CYS A 388 -1.07 6.68 -16.58
C CYS A 388 0.26 5.93 -16.56
N ILE A 389 0.91 5.77 -17.71
CA ILE A 389 2.22 5.13 -17.85
C ILE A 389 3.11 6.05 -18.65
N ARG A 390 4.29 6.35 -18.12
CA ARG A 390 5.31 7.11 -18.85
C ARG A 390 6.66 6.42 -18.74
N LEU A 391 7.18 5.99 -19.88
CA LEU A 391 8.52 5.41 -20.04
C LEU A 391 9.37 6.38 -20.86
N ARG A 392 10.32 7.09 -20.22
CA ARG A 392 11.09 8.14 -20.86
C ARG A 392 12.47 8.34 -20.21
N PRO A 393 13.56 7.95 -20.85
CA PRO A 393 14.90 8.38 -20.43
C PRO A 393 15.01 9.90 -20.41
N VAL A 394 15.62 10.48 -19.36
CA VAL A 394 15.64 11.95 -19.20
C VAL A 394 16.98 12.48 -18.72
N VAL A 395 17.18 13.79 -18.97
CA VAL A 395 18.16 14.61 -18.26
C VAL A 395 17.39 15.61 -17.42
N ASN A 396 17.60 15.61 -16.11
CA ASN A 396 16.95 16.54 -15.21
C ASN A 396 17.96 17.33 -14.35
N GLN A 397 17.45 18.26 -13.56
CA GLN A 397 18.27 19.17 -12.73
C GLN A 397 19.07 18.46 -11.63
N TYR A 398 18.66 17.28 -11.19
CA TYR A 398 19.29 16.53 -10.11
C TYR A 398 20.47 15.66 -10.59
N MET A 399 20.61 15.46 -11.90
CA MET A 399 21.64 14.62 -12.49
C MET A 399 22.98 15.35 -12.59
N ARG A 400 24.07 14.65 -12.28
CA ARG A 400 25.45 15.15 -12.43
C ARG A 400 25.93 15.00 -13.87
N LYS A 401 25.82 13.80 -14.42
CA LYS A 401 26.03 13.57 -15.84
C LYS A 401 24.77 14.05 -16.56
N LYS A 402 24.94 14.87 -17.56
CA LYS A 402 23.82 15.37 -18.37
C LYS A 402 23.57 14.44 -19.56
N VAL A 403 23.36 13.16 -19.26
CA VAL A 403 23.11 12.08 -20.21
C VAL A 403 21.81 11.38 -19.81
N PRO A 404 20.91 11.04 -20.74
CA PRO A 404 19.74 10.22 -20.45
C PRO A 404 20.13 8.81 -19.97
N GLY A 405 19.19 8.01 -19.53
CA GLY A 405 19.39 6.59 -19.26
C GLY A 405 18.82 5.71 -20.39
N HIS A 406 18.68 4.43 -20.13
CA HIS A 406 18.14 3.43 -21.05
C HIS A 406 16.96 2.72 -20.41
N ILE A 407 15.95 2.36 -21.20
CA ILE A 407 14.81 1.55 -20.77
C ILE A 407 14.71 0.32 -21.67
N GLY A 408 14.62 -0.88 -21.05
CA GLY A 408 14.45 -2.12 -21.80
C GLY A 408 13.84 -3.26 -20.98
N ASP A 409 13.24 -4.23 -21.67
CA ASP A 409 12.64 -5.42 -21.05
C ASP A 409 11.62 -5.04 -19.94
N ILE A 410 10.58 -4.31 -20.34
CA ILE A 410 9.50 -3.86 -19.45
C ILE A 410 8.21 -4.62 -19.79
N ARG A 411 7.56 -5.19 -18.79
CA ARG A 411 6.32 -5.95 -18.98
C ARG A 411 5.21 -5.42 -18.07
N PHE A 412 4.07 -5.11 -18.68
CA PHE A 412 2.80 -4.87 -18.01
C PHE A 412 1.87 -6.03 -18.32
N GLU A 413 1.35 -6.72 -17.30
CA GLU A 413 0.50 -7.91 -17.43
C GLU A 413 -0.68 -7.84 -16.48
N ASN A 414 -1.90 -8.06 -17.01
CA ASN A 414 -3.14 -7.97 -16.23
C ASN A 414 -3.24 -6.67 -15.41
N VAL A 415 -3.15 -5.54 -16.10
CA VAL A 415 -3.28 -4.20 -15.51
C VAL A 415 -4.61 -3.61 -15.94
N THR A 416 -5.45 -3.30 -14.97
CA THR A 416 -6.79 -2.76 -15.23
C THR A 416 -6.95 -1.38 -14.62
N LEU A 417 -7.26 -0.38 -15.45
CA LEU A 417 -7.68 0.93 -14.99
C LEU A 417 -9.20 1.08 -15.19
N THR A 418 -9.89 1.35 -14.09
CA THR A 418 -11.34 1.65 -14.05
C THR A 418 -11.56 3.07 -13.52
N GLY A 419 -12.80 3.50 -13.38
CA GLY A 419 -13.14 4.78 -12.77
C GLY A 419 -13.69 5.82 -13.74
N ARG A 420 -13.41 7.10 -13.46
CA ARG A 420 -13.99 8.25 -14.19
C ARG A 420 -13.41 8.38 -15.61
N PRO A 421 -14.14 9.04 -16.55
CA PRO A 421 -13.57 9.41 -17.85
C PRO A 421 -12.30 10.25 -17.73
N GLY A 422 -11.33 9.96 -18.59
CA GLY A 422 -10.04 10.64 -18.66
C GLY A 422 -9.21 10.11 -19.83
N ASP A 423 -8.13 10.79 -20.16
CA ASP A 423 -7.24 10.44 -21.27
C ASP A 423 -6.35 9.24 -20.95
N TYR A 424 -5.83 9.17 -19.74
CA TYR A 424 -4.96 8.10 -19.23
C TYR A 424 -3.88 7.65 -20.22
N PRO A 425 -3.04 8.53 -20.74
CA PRO A 425 -2.09 8.18 -21.78
C PRO A 425 -1.03 7.19 -21.29
N VAL A 426 -0.68 6.29 -22.20
CA VAL A 426 0.46 5.38 -22.11
C VAL A 426 1.52 5.91 -23.08
N GLN A 427 2.59 6.50 -22.54
CA GLN A 427 3.61 7.21 -23.30
C GLN A 427 4.94 6.47 -23.26
N LEU A 428 5.50 6.20 -24.43
CA LEU A 428 6.83 5.65 -24.63
C LEU A 428 7.62 6.62 -25.51
N ILE A 429 8.71 7.19 -25.01
CA ILE A 429 9.49 8.19 -25.72
C ILE A 429 10.98 7.94 -25.41
N GLY A 430 11.78 7.57 -26.42
CA GLY A 430 13.24 7.51 -26.30
C GLY A 430 13.86 8.90 -26.32
N ALA A 431 15.09 9.04 -25.89
CA ALA A 431 15.77 10.33 -25.83
C ALA A 431 16.57 10.62 -27.13
N ASP A 432 17.28 9.64 -27.62
CA ASP A 432 18.11 9.70 -28.85
C ASP A 432 18.42 8.28 -29.38
N GLU A 433 19.26 8.15 -30.39
CA GLU A 433 19.61 6.87 -31.01
C GLU A 433 20.30 5.89 -30.06
N ASP A 434 21.03 6.36 -29.08
CA ASP A 434 21.71 5.52 -28.08
C ASP A 434 20.83 5.24 -26.86
N HIS A 435 19.98 6.20 -26.47
CA HIS A 435 19.14 6.12 -25.26
C HIS A 435 17.67 5.86 -25.61
N ARG A 436 17.39 4.62 -26.00
CA ARG A 436 16.08 4.18 -26.50
C ARG A 436 15.19 3.60 -25.40
N VAL A 437 13.91 3.48 -25.73
CA VAL A 437 12.97 2.59 -25.05
C VAL A 437 12.81 1.33 -25.89
N LYS A 438 13.15 0.16 -25.33
CA LYS A 438 13.17 -1.13 -26.06
C LYS A 438 12.37 -2.21 -25.35
N ASP A 439 11.83 -3.13 -26.12
CA ASP A 439 11.26 -4.40 -25.64
C ASP A 439 10.24 -4.20 -24.52
N VAL A 440 9.15 -3.50 -24.84
CA VAL A 440 8.03 -3.23 -23.93
C VAL A 440 6.83 -4.09 -24.31
N THR A 441 6.35 -4.90 -23.39
CA THR A 441 5.17 -5.75 -23.62
C THR A 441 4.00 -5.29 -22.74
N PHE A 442 2.84 -5.14 -23.37
CA PHE A 442 1.55 -4.95 -22.71
C PHE A 442 0.71 -6.21 -22.98
N ALA A 443 0.43 -7.01 -21.95
CA ALA A 443 -0.38 -8.21 -22.01
C ALA A 443 -1.58 -8.04 -21.06
N ASP A 444 -2.80 -8.22 -21.54
CA ASP A 444 -4.03 -8.07 -20.75
C ASP A 444 -4.15 -6.72 -20.04
N VAL A 445 -3.75 -5.66 -20.70
CA VAL A 445 -3.89 -4.30 -20.16
C VAL A 445 -5.18 -3.69 -20.67
N SER A 446 -5.99 -3.15 -19.76
CA SER A 446 -7.24 -2.50 -20.12
C SER A 446 -7.41 -1.15 -19.44
N ILE A 447 -7.95 -0.19 -20.18
CA ILE A 447 -8.30 1.15 -19.71
C ILE A 447 -9.81 1.35 -19.91
N ARG A 448 -10.54 1.44 -18.81
CA ARG A 448 -12.00 1.61 -18.78
C ARG A 448 -12.74 0.56 -19.62
N GLY A 449 -12.34 -0.71 -19.46
CA GLY A 449 -12.94 -1.86 -20.14
C GLY A 449 -12.57 -2.01 -21.62
N LYS A 450 -11.67 -1.19 -22.14
CA LYS A 450 -11.12 -1.34 -23.50
C LYS A 450 -9.71 -1.91 -23.41
N SER A 451 -9.45 -3.01 -24.12
CA SER A 451 -8.09 -3.58 -24.23
C SER A 451 -7.14 -2.56 -24.86
N LEU A 452 -5.93 -2.49 -24.33
CA LEU A 452 -4.89 -1.61 -24.83
C LEU A 452 -4.19 -2.27 -26.03
N GLY A 453 -4.24 -1.61 -27.17
CA GLY A 453 -3.59 -2.04 -28.41
C GLY A 453 -2.80 -0.92 -29.06
N LYS A 454 -1.99 -1.24 -30.07
CA LYS A 454 -1.15 -0.26 -30.78
C LYS A 454 -1.89 0.97 -31.28
N ASN A 455 -3.14 0.78 -31.69
CA ASN A 455 -4.00 1.84 -32.27
C ASN A 455 -4.95 2.46 -31.23
N SER A 456 -4.83 2.13 -29.95
CA SER A 456 -5.66 2.73 -28.91
C SER A 456 -5.34 4.23 -28.78
N GLU A 457 -6.36 5.05 -28.64
CA GLU A 457 -6.25 6.51 -28.49
C GLU A 457 -5.40 6.96 -27.30
N ASN A 458 -5.25 6.06 -26.32
CA ASN A 458 -4.41 6.28 -25.12
C ASN A 458 -2.92 6.04 -25.39
N VAL A 459 -2.53 5.33 -26.46
CA VAL A 459 -1.15 4.93 -26.73
C VAL A 459 -0.43 6.02 -27.52
N ARG A 460 0.72 6.45 -27.04
CA ARG A 460 1.60 7.44 -27.66
C ARG A 460 3.01 6.90 -27.72
N ILE A 461 3.41 6.42 -28.89
CA ILE A 461 4.77 5.93 -29.16
C ILE A 461 5.50 7.02 -29.94
N GLY A 462 6.52 7.60 -29.31
CA GLY A 462 7.36 8.64 -29.86
C GLY A 462 8.58 8.10 -30.61
N GLU A 463 9.57 8.97 -30.80
CA GLU A 463 10.84 8.64 -31.45
C GLU A 463 11.71 7.72 -30.57
N HIS A 464 12.66 7.00 -31.19
CA HIS A 464 13.63 6.11 -30.54
C HIS A 464 13.00 5.04 -29.65
N VAL A 465 11.88 4.48 -30.09
CA VAL A 465 11.16 3.38 -29.43
C VAL A 465 11.09 2.18 -30.35
N GLU A 466 11.46 1.01 -29.87
CA GLU A 466 11.45 -0.23 -30.65
C GLU A 466 10.99 -1.45 -29.80
N GLY A 467 10.51 -2.51 -30.45
CA GLY A 467 10.13 -3.76 -29.78
C GLY A 467 8.91 -3.63 -28.86
N VAL A 468 7.89 -2.81 -29.24
CA VAL A 468 6.66 -2.68 -28.45
C VAL A 468 5.64 -3.71 -28.90
N GLU A 469 5.20 -4.56 -27.99
CA GLU A 469 4.23 -5.61 -28.23
C GLU A 469 2.95 -5.39 -27.40
N PHE A 470 1.81 -5.63 -28.05
CA PHE A 470 0.51 -5.65 -27.39
C PHE A 470 -0.07 -7.05 -27.58
N LYS A 471 -0.41 -7.73 -26.48
CA LYS A 471 -0.94 -9.09 -26.47
C LYS A 471 -2.29 -9.08 -25.77
N ASP A 472 -3.32 -9.47 -26.51
CA ASP A 472 -4.60 -9.78 -25.88
C ASP A 472 -4.46 -11.11 -25.14
N GLY A 473 -4.97 -11.18 -23.93
CA GLY A 473 -5.00 -12.43 -23.19
C GLY A 473 -5.78 -13.49 -23.92
N ASN A 474 -5.32 -14.69 -23.86
CA ASN A 474 -6.14 -15.82 -24.26
C ASN A 474 -7.33 -15.89 -23.30
N PRO A 475 -8.58 -15.97 -23.83
CA PRO A 475 -9.77 -16.08 -22.99
C PRO A 475 -9.76 -17.34 -22.11
#